data_32eca0638ce20606e83f3eb4322acf23
#
_entry.id   32eca0638ce20606e83f3eb4322acf23
#
_cell.length_a   1.000
_cell.length_b   1.000
_cell.length_c   1.000
_cell.angle_alpha   90.00
_cell.angle_beta   90.00
_cell.angle_gamma   90.00
#
_symmetry.space_group_name_H-M   'P 1'
#
loop_
_entity.id
_entity.type
_entity.pdbx_description
1 polymer ?
#
loop_
_entity_poly.entity_id
_entity_poly.type
_entity_poly.pdbx_seq_one_letter_code
_entity_poly.pdbx_strand_id
1 'polypeptide(L)'
;MSVVRSFQIACLLLIAGGPAAAQTGDVVDRSELKVCADPNNLPFSDEKKQGFENKIAELLGAELGLRVDYAWFPQVIGFVRNTLRAHVCDLVMGTVAGDEIMQTTNPYYFTTYVMFYRSDKDVDFEGPQDPRLAGLRLGVVAGTPPGDLLVRHDLMSHAKPYALSVDTRAESPTHEMVQDVVDGTIDVGFLWGPIAAYYRKRDNLPLTLVPLKDEPGAARMEYHIAMGVRGNETEWRRRINAAIVKRQPEITAILRDYGVPLLNEQGELAGP
;
A
#
# COMPACT_ATOMS: atom_id res chain seq x y z
N MET A 1 -50.40 20.48 -77.72
CA MET A 1 -50.07 19.19 -77.14
C MET A 1 -48.60 19.25 -76.70
N SER A 2 -48.34 19.60 -75.43
CA SER A 2 -47.00 19.71 -74.90
C SER A 2 -46.76 18.56 -73.92
N VAL A 3 -45.74 17.76 -74.18
CA VAL A 3 -45.33 16.64 -73.35
C VAL A 3 -44.27 17.17 -72.41
N VAL A 4 -44.58 17.17 -71.06
CA VAL A 4 -43.66 17.49 -70.00
C VAL A 4 -42.96 16.19 -69.61
N ARG A 5 -41.65 16.11 -69.86
CA ARG A 5 -40.78 15.02 -69.36
C ARG A 5 -40.29 15.35 -67.95
N SER A 6 -40.74 14.61 -66.99
CA SER A 6 -40.21 14.66 -65.61
C SER A 6 -38.85 13.96 -65.48
N PHE A 7 -37.83 14.70 -65.15
CA PHE A 7 -36.49 14.16 -64.75
C PHE A 7 -36.50 13.80 -63.25
N GLN A 8 -36.39 12.53 -62.94
CA GLN A 8 -36.12 12.07 -61.57
C GLN A 8 -34.62 12.09 -61.33
N ILE A 9 -34.19 12.95 -60.44
CA ILE A 9 -32.81 12.97 -59.92
C ILE A 9 -32.72 11.98 -58.76
N ALA A 10 -32.02 10.88 -59.00
CA ALA A 10 -31.68 9.94 -57.94
C ALA A 10 -30.48 10.46 -57.14
N CYS A 11 -30.70 10.88 -55.92
CA CYS A 11 -29.64 11.29 -54.98
C CYS A 11 -28.99 10.02 -54.40
N LEU A 12 -27.80 9.66 -54.88
CA LEU A 12 -26.96 8.65 -54.24
C LEU A 12 -26.33 9.24 -52.99
N LEU A 13 -26.79 8.84 -51.82
CA LEU A 13 -26.12 9.07 -50.53
C LEU A 13 -24.89 8.15 -50.42
N LEU A 14 -23.72 8.68 -50.68
CA LEU A 14 -22.44 8.06 -50.34
C LEU A 14 -22.25 8.17 -48.83
N ILE A 15 -22.49 7.06 -48.10
CA ILE A 15 -22.10 6.91 -46.69
C ILE A 15 -20.59 6.71 -46.70
N ALA A 16 -19.84 7.78 -46.44
CA ALA A 16 -18.42 7.71 -46.13
C ALA A 16 -18.24 7.10 -44.76
N GLY A 17 -18.07 5.77 -44.70
CA GLY A 17 -17.58 5.08 -43.51
C GLY A 17 -16.14 5.50 -43.22
N GLY A 18 -15.95 6.47 -42.33
CA GLY A 18 -14.62 6.80 -41.81
C GLY A 18 -14.01 5.58 -41.13
N PRO A 19 -12.70 5.36 -41.26
CA PRO A 19 -12.04 4.31 -40.49
C PRO A 19 -12.30 4.57 -38.98
N ALA A 20 -12.96 3.62 -38.31
CA ALA A 20 -12.98 3.59 -36.84
C ALA A 20 -11.52 3.52 -36.42
N ALA A 21 -11.01 4.61 -35.84
CA ALA A 21 -9.71 4.59 -35.15
C ALA A 21 -9.82 3.51 -34.08
N ALA A 22 -9.26 2.34 -34.34
CA ALA A 22 -9.02 1.34 -33.33
C ALA A 22 -8.20 2.06 -32.25
N GLN A 23 -8.78 2.25 -31.08
CA GLN A 23 -8.01 2.62 -29.90
C GLN A 23 -6.99 1.50 -29.76
N THR A 24 -5.74 1.79 -30.15
CA THR A 24 -4.62 0.93 -29.86
C THR A 24 -4.50 0.92 -28.35
N GLY A 25 -5.13 -0.08 -27.72
CA GLY A 25 -4.90 -0.38 -26.32
C GLY A 25 -3.40 -0.49 -26.11
N ASP A 26 -2.95 -0.09 -24.94
CA ASP A 26 -1.55 -0.14 -24.52
C ASP A 26 -1.05 -1.59 -24.55
N VAL A 27 -0.59 -2.03 -25.71
CA VAL A 27 0.01 -3.36 -25.92
C VAL A 27 1.52 -3.23 -25.76
N VAL A 28 1.94 -2.91 -24.55
CA VAL A 28 3.34 -3.15 -24.16
C VAL A 28 3.47 -4.66 -23.94
N ASP A 29 4.12 -5.34 -24.88
CA ASP A 29 4.47 -6.76 -24.71
C ASP A 29 5.56 -6.86 -23.63
N ARG A 30 5.14 -7.21 -22.41
CA ARG A 30 6.05 -7.37 -21.29
C ARG A 30 6.58 -8.80 -21.27
N SER A 31 7.87 -8.94 -21.44
CA SER A 31 8.59 -10.23 -21.25
C SER A 31 8.89 -10.52 -19.78
N GLU A 32 8.74 -9.51 -18.91
CA GLU A 32 8.97 -9.61 -17.47
C GLU A 32 8.03 -8.69 -16.68
N LEU A 33 7.81 -9.01 -15.41
CA LEU A 33 7.17 -8.13 -14.42
C LEU A 33 8.26 -7.38 -13.66
N LYS A 34 8.47 -6.11 -13.99
CA LYS A 34 9.46 -5.29 -13.32
C LYS A 34 8.85 -4.49 -12.18
N VAL A 35 9.23 -4.82 -10.96
CA VAL A 35 8.66 -4.25 -9.72
C VAL A 35 9.51 -3.07 -9.24
N CYS A 36 8.86 -1.95 -8.92
CA CYS A 36 9.48 -0.83 -8.23
C CYS A 36 9.54 -1.18 -6.73
N ALA A 37 10.71 -1.37 -6.17
CA ALA A 37 10.86 -1.84 -4.81
C ALA A 37 12.00 -1.14 -4.06
N ASP A 38 11.86 -1.07 -2.75
CA ASP A 38 12.91 -0.58 -1.86
C ASP A 38 13.90 -1.72 -1.55
N PRO A 39 15.22 -1.44 -1.63
CA PRO A 39 16.24 -2.48 -1.42
C PRO A 39 16.36 -2.96 0.03
N ASN A 40 15.82 -2.23 1.03
CA ASN A 40 15.99 -2.55 2.45
C ASN A 40 14.83 -2.01 3.32
N ASN A 41 13.58 -2.33 2.99
CA ASN A 41 12.38 -1.87 3.68
C ASN A 41 11.50 -3.03 4.14
N LEU A 42 12.04 -3.92 4.99
CA LEU A 42 11.23 -4.99 5.57
C LEU A 42 10.16 -4.41 6.53
N PRO A 43 8.96 -4.98 6.51
CA PRO A 43 8.52 -6.27 5.95
C PRO A 43 8.10 -6.23 4.48
N PHE A 44 8.18 -5.10 3.79
CA PHE A 44 7.66 -4.92 2.43
C PHE A 44 8.59 -5.57 1.40
N SER A 45 9.79 -5.04 1.24
CA SER A 45 10.76 -5.53 0.26
C SER A 45 12.20 -5.41 0.73
N ASP A 46 13.06 -6.28 0.23
CA ASP A 46 14.51 -6.17 0.29
C ASP A 46 15.15 -6.84 -0.93
N GLU A 47 16.46 -6.58 -1.16
CA GLU A 47 17.22 -7.20 -2.26
C GLU A 47 17.35 -8.72 -2.12
N LYS A 48 17.20 -9.26 -0.90
CA LYS A 48 17.19 -10.71 -0.63
C LYS A 48 15.83 -11.34 -0.90
N LYS A 49 14.83 -10.53 -1.32
CA LYS A 49 13.46 -10.95 -1.61
C LYS A 49 12.76 -11.59 -0.41
N GLN A 50 13.01 -11.06 0.78
CA GLN A 50 12.47 -11.58 2.03
C GLN A 50 11.19 -10.86 2.47
N GLY A 51 10.81 -9.74 1.85
CA GLY A 51 9.59 -9.02 2.16
C GLY A 51 8.32 -9.67 1.60
N PHE A 52 7.17 -9.38 2.21
CA PHE A 52 5.89 -9.93 1.73
C PHE A 52 5.52 -9.41 0.33
N GLU A 53 5.88 -8.17 -0.01
CA GLU A 53 5.68 -7.64 -1.36
C GLU A 53 6.52 -8.39 -2.40
N ASN A 54 7.75 -8.80 -2.05
CA ASN A 54 8.53 -9.66 -2.91
C ASN A 54 7.83 -11.01 -3.14
N LYS A 55 7.30 -11.64 -2.08
CA LYS A 55 6.58 -12.93 -2.20
C LYS A 55 5.31 -12.80 -3.05
N ILE A 56 4.56 -11.71 -2.86
CA ILE A 56 3.36 -11.44 -3.66
C ILE A 56 3.74 -11.13 -5.12
N ALA A 57 4.82 -10.39 -5.38
CA ALA A 57 5.30 -10.13 -6.74
C ALA A 57 5.67 -11.43 -7.48
N GLU A 58 6.42 -12.34 -6.83
CA GLU A 58 6.76 -13.66 -7.40
C GLU A 58 5.49 -14.49 -7.69
N LEU A 59 4.49 -14.46 -6.78
CA LEU A 59 3.21 -15.12 -6.96
C LEU A 59 2.46 -14.58 -8.19
N LEU A 60 2.40 -13.25 -8.35
CA LEU A 60 1.74 -12.60 -9.48
C LEU A 60 2.51 -12.81 -10.79
N GLY A 61 3.85 -12.78 -10.75
CA GLY A 61 4.68 -13.10 -11.90
C GLY A 61 4.40 -14.50 -12.42
N ALA A 62 4.34 -15.49 -11.53
CA ALA A 62 3.99 -16.86 -11.89
C ALA A 62 2.57 -16.97 -12.49
N GLU A 63 1.59 -16.26 -11.95
CA GLU A 63 0.22 -16.22 -12.47
C GLU A 63 0.14 -15.59 -13.87
N LEU A 64 0.93 -14.56 -14.11
CA LEU A 64 0.98 -13.84 -15.39
C LEU A 64 1.87 -14.52 -16.43
N GLY A 65 2.63 -15.56 -16.05
CA GLY A 65 3.64 -16.20 -16.91
C GLY A 65 4.84 -15.30 -17.19
N LEU A 66 5.17 -14.38 -16.28
CA LEU A 66 6.26 -13.42 -16.41
C LEU A 66 7.36 -13.70 -15.36
N ARG A 67 8.61 -13.55 -15.76
CA ARG A 67 9.72 -13.51 -14.81
C ARG A 67 9.67 -12.20 -14.02
N VAL A 68 9.91 -12.28 -12.71
CA VAL A 68 9.95 -11.08 -11.86
C VAL A 68 11.36 -10.51 -11.82
N ASP A 69 11.48 -9.21 -12.07
CA ASP A 69 12.68 -8.42 -11.88
C ASP A 69 12.38 -7.17 -11.06
N TYR A 70 13.40 -6.51 -10.53
CA TYR A 70 13.22 -5.39 -9.60
C TYR A 70 14.01 -4.16 -10.04
N ALA A 71 13.38 -2.99 -9.95
CA ALA A 71 14.05 -1.70 -9.97
C ALA A 71 14.17 -1.19 -8.52
N TRP A 72 15.35 -1.36 -7.96
CA TRP A 72 15.64 -1.00 -6.58
C TRP A 72 15.88 0.50 -6.42
N PHE A 73 15.08 1.13 -5.59
CA PHE A 73 15.21 2.54 -5.24
C PHE A 73 14.64 2.77 -3.82
N PRO A 74 15.33 3.51 -2.93
CA PRO A 74 14.80 3.82 -1.60
C PRO A 74 13.44 4.51 -1.67
N GLN A 75 12.50 4.12 -0.83
CA GLN A 75 11.14 4.64 -0.79
C GLN A 75 11.08 6.02 -0.09
N VAL A 76 11.81 6.98 -0.66
CA VAL A 76 11.86 8.37 -0.23
C VAL A 76 11.02 9.27 -1.15
N ILE A 77 10.97 10.58 -0.85
CA ILE A 77 10.32 11.58 -1.72
C ILE A 77 10.87 11.47 -3.15
N GLY A 78 9.96 11.30 -4.11
CA GLY A 78 10.31 11.12 -5.52
C GLY A 78 10.45 9.68 -5.98
N PHE A 79 10.21 8.69 -5.13
CA PHE A 79 10.23 7.25 -5.49
C PHE A 79 9.46 6.98 -6.79
N VAL A 80 8.16 7.30 -6.85
CA VAL A 80 7.30 7.06 -8.03
C VAL A 80 7.80 7.82 -9.25
N ARG A 81 8.29 9.06 -9.09
CA ARG A 81 8.82 9.85 -10.19
C ARG A 81 10.07 9.23 -10.82
N ASN A 82 10.98 8.71 -9.97
CA ASN A 82 12.26 8.18 -10.41
C ASN A 82 12.19 6.69 -10.81
N THR A 83 11.07 6.02 -10.56
CA THR A 83 10.87 4.60 -10.85
C THR A 83 9.73 4.39 -11.84
N LEU A 84 8.49 4.33 -11.40
CA LEU A 84 7.31 4.02 -12.22
C LEU A 84 7.11 5.03 -13.37
N ARG A 85 7.15 6.34 -13.06
CA ARG A 85 6.99 7.40 -14.07
C ARG A 85 8.19 7.53 -15.01
N ALA A 86 9.36 7.13 -14.56
CA ALA A 86 10.56 7.07 -15.40
C ALA A 86 10.65 5.78 -16.25
N HIS A 87 9.62 4.94 -16.23
CA HIS A 87 9.54 3.68 -16.98
C HIS A 87 10.67 2.68 -16.67
N VAL A 88 11.27 2.75 -15.47
CA VAL A 88 12.28 1.77 -15.03
C VAL A 88 11.67 0.53 -14.38
N CYS A 89 10.38 0.58 -14.08
CA CYS A 89 9.56 -0.52 -13.54
C CYS A 89 8.10 -0.38 -13.98
N ASP A 90 7.27 -1.40 -13.72
CA ASP A 90 5.90 -1.50 -14.23
C ASP A 90 4.84 -1.57 -13.13
N LEU A 91 5.25 -1.82 -11.88
CA LEU A 91 4.34 -2.05 -10.78
C LEU A 91 4.95 -1.57 -9.46
N VAL A 92 4.23 -0.75 -8.71
CA VAL A 92 4.48 -0.45 -7.28
C VAL A 92 3.57 -1.36 -6.46
N MET A 93 4.13 -2.10 -5.50
CA MET A 93 3.38 -3.14 -4.79
C MET A 93 2.44 -2.59 -3.73
N GLY A 94 2.85 -1.55 -2.98
CA GLY A 94 2.08 -0.98 -1.88
C GLY A 94 1.80 0.51 -2.07
N THR A 95 0.53 0.87 -2.25
CA THR A 95 0.03 2.25 -2.19
C THR A 95 -1.39 2.27 -1.65
N VAL A 96 -1.83 3.43 -1.17
CA VAL A 96 -3.23 3.61 -0.75
C VAL A 96 -4.14 3.56 -1.98
N ALA A 97 -5.24 2.81 -1.90
CA ALA A 97 -6.21 2.75 -2.97
C ALA A 97 -6.79 4.14 -3.25
N GLY A 98 -6.80 4.55 -4.52
CA GLY A 98 -7.22 5.89 -4.94
C GLY A 98 -6.13 6.96 -4.84
N ASP A 99 -4.86 6.58 -4.67
CA ASP A 99 -3.72 7.49 -4.77
C ASP A 99 -3.75 8.28 -6.10
N GLU A 100 -3.55 9.60 -6.04
CA GLU A 100 -3.63 10.49 -7.21
C GLU A 100 -2.33 10.52 -8.02
N ILE A 101 -1.22 10.02 -7.45
CA ILE A 101 0.11 10.06 -8.09
C ILE A 101 0.22 8.99 -9.18
N MET A 102 -0.51 7.88 -9.03
CA MET A 102 -0.53 6.75 -9.97
C MET A 102 -1.93 6.16 -10.10
N GLN A 103 -2.17 5.36 -11.12
CA GLN A 103 -3.43 4.62 -11.24
C GLN A 103 -3.36 3.37 -10.35
N THR A 104 -4.35 3.17 -9.47
CA THR A 104 -4.35 2.04 -8.55
C THR A 104 -5.15 0.86 -9.08
N THR A 105 -4.75 -0.35 -8.69
CA THR A 105 -5.55 -1.57 -8.83
C THR A 105 -6.72 -1.56 -7.85
N ASN A 106 -7.54 -2.62 -7.87
CA ASN A 106 -8.39 -2.93 -6.73
C ASN A 106 -7.50 -3.19 -5.50
N PRO A 107 -7.98 -2.85 -4.29
CA PRO A 107 -7.28 -3.21 -3.07
C PRO A 107 -7.07 -4.72 -2.96
N TYR A 108 -5.95 -5.15 -2.40
CA TYR A 108 -5.68 -6.56 -2.15
C TYR A 108 -5.52 -6.90 -0.67
N TYR A 109 -5.42 -5.87 0.19
CA TYR A 109 -5.61 -6.02 1.63
C TYR A 109 -6.05 -4.72 2.29
N PHE A 110 -6.61 -4.84 3.49
CA PHE A 110 -7.06 -3.75 4.34
C PHE A 110 -6.38 -3.88 5.69
N THR A 111 -5.80 -2.79 6.21
CA THR A 111 -4.98 -2.79 7.43
C THR A 111 -5.00 -1.41 8.08
N THR A 112 -4.40 -1.28 9.27
CA THR A 112 -4.43 -0.06 10.07
C THR A 112 -3.10 0.22 10.75
N TYR A 113 -2.95 1.43 11.28
CA TYR A 113 -1.95 1.74 12.29
C TYR A 113 -2.27 1.01 13.60
N VAL A 114 -1.25 0.81 14.42
CA VAL A 114 -1.38 0.19 15.74
C VAL A 114 -0.70 1.04 16.79
N MET A 115 -1.26 1.03 17.99
CA MET A 115 -0.55 1.33 19.22
C MET A 115 0.07 0.03 19.73
N PHE A 116 1.30 0.06 20.24
CA PHE A 116 1.95 -1.13 20.76
C PHE A 116 2.80 -0.83 21.98
N TYR A 117 2.88 -1.81 22.86
CA TYR A 117 3.58 -1.73 24.15
C TYR A 117 4.00 -3.13 24.62
N ARG A 118 4.83 -3.21 25.65
CA ARG A 118 5.30 -4.50 26.20
C ARG A 118 4.15 -5.26 26.84
N SER A 119 3.98 -6.52 26.48
CA SER A 119 2.94 -7.41 27.01
C SER A 119 3.21 -7.90 28.44
N ASP A 120 4.44 -7.73 28.96
CA ASP A 120 4.80 -8.05 30.34
C ASP A 120 4.43 -6.94 31.35
N LYS A 121 3.91 -5.82 30.85
CA LYS A 121 3.26 -4.81 31.68
C LYS A 121 1.84 -5.25 31.96
N ASP A 122 1.45 -5.21 33.25
CA ASP A 122 0.08 -5.53 33.66
C ASP A 122 -0.87 -4.35 33.34
N VAL A 123 -0.98 -4.03 32.06
CA VAL A 123 -1.83 -2.96 31.52
C VAL A 123 -2.49 -3.44 30.24
N ASP A 124 -3.74 -3.06 30.08
CA ASP A 124 -4.51 -3.27 28.86
C ASP A 124 -5.07 -1.91 28.42
N PHE A 125 -4.39 -1.28 27.45
CA PHE A 125 -4.82 0.01 26.90
C PHE A 125 -5.88 -0.20 25.84
N GLU A 126 -6.97 0.53 25.95
CA GLU A 126 -8.09 0.45 24.99
C GLU A 126 -7.85 1.24 23.70
N GLY A 127 -6.93 2.21 23.74
CA GLY A 127 -6.62 3.07 22.58
C GLY A 127 -6.01 4.41 23.00
N PRO A 128 -5.84 5.35 22.07
CA PRO A 128 -5.18 6.63 22.33
C PRO A 128 -5.96 7.56 23.28
N GLN A 129 -7.24 7.31 23.49
CA GLN A 129 -8.07 8.03 24.47
C GLN A 129 -7.85 7.60 25.94
N ASP A 130 -7.03 6.58 26.18
CA ASP A 130 -6.79 6.06 27.53
C ASP A 130 -6.02 7.10 28.35
N PRO A 131 -6.59 7.60 29.49
CA PRO A 131 -5.96 8.65 30.27
C PRO A 131 -4.63 8.24 30.92
N ARG A 132 -4.35 6.94 31.02
CA ARG A 132 -3.10 6.40 31.55
C ARG A 132 -1.90 6.72 30.64
N LEU A 133 -2.14 7.03 29.36
CA LEU A 133 -1.09 7.40 28.40
C LEU A 133 -0.44 8.77 28.73
N ALA A 134 -1.15 9.68 29.37
CA ALA A 134 -0.67 11.04 29.64
C ALA A 134 0.61 11.11 30.50
N GLY A 135 0.94 10.05 31.24
CA GLY A 135 2.16 9.97 32.06
C GLY A 135 3.27 9.14 31.44
N LEU A 136 3.09 8.62 30.22
CA LEU A 136 4.00 7.68 29.59
C LEU A 136 4.85 8.37 28.51
N ARG A 137 6.02 7.79 28.21
CA ARG A 137 6.88 8.18 27.09
C ARG A 137 6.36 7.49 25.85
N LEU A 138 5.92 8.30 24.89
CA LEU A 138 5.31 7.79 23.66
C LEU A 138 6.32 7.88 22.49
N GLY A 139 6.11 7.10 21.45
CA GLY A 139 6.85 7.17 20.19
C GLY A 139 5.91 7.25 19.01
N VAL A 140 6.18 8.14 18.04
CA VAL A 140 5.36 8.29 16.83
C VAL A 140 6.23 8.63 15.63
N VAL A 141 5.89 8.11 14.45
CA VAL A 141 6.54 8.54 13.20
C VAL A 141 5.99 9.90 12.81
N ALA A 142 6.87 10.89 12.70
CA ALA A 142 6.49 12.28 12.40
C ALA A 142 5.78 12.39 11.04
N GLY A 143 4.69 13.16 11.00
CA GLY A 143 3.92 13.38 9.77
C GLY A 143 3.01 12.20 9.36
N THR A 144 2.80 11.23 10.26
CA THR A 144 1.84 10.14 10.05
C THR A 144 0.53 10.39 10.81
N PRO A 145 -0.58 9.78 10.37
CA PRO A 145 -1.89 9.93 11.01
C PRO A 145 -1.92 9.76 12.54
N PRO A 146 -1.20 8.80 13.16
CA PRO A 146 -1.13 8.74 14.61
C PRO A 146 -0.60 10.01 15.30
N GLY A 147 0.24 10.81 14.62
CA GLY A 147 0.68 12.09 15.15
C GLY A 147 -0.48 13.06 15.37
N ASP A 148 -1.41 13.15 14.42
CA ASP A 148 -2.61 13.99 14.55
C ASP A 148 -3.53 13.47 15.68
N LEU A 149 -3.59 12.16 15.84
CA LEU A 149 -4.35 11.52 16.91
C LEU A 149 -3.76 11.87 18.29
N LEU A 150 -2.42 11.84 18.44
CA LEU A 150 -1.75 12.25 19.66
C LEU A 150 -1.96 13.74 19.99
N VAL A 151 -1.98 14.61 18.98
CA VAL A 151 -2.33 16.04 19.17
C VAL A 151 -3.76 16.18 19.70
N ARG A 152 -4.70 15.44 19.13
CA ARG A 152 -6.13 15.48 19.51
C ARG A 152 -6.38 15.07 20.97
N HIS A 153 -5.57 14.14 21.48
CA HIS A 153 -5.65 13.62 22.85
C HIS A 153 -4.68 14.29 23.82
N ASP A 154 -4.06 15.44 23.44
CA ASP A 154 -3.08 16.18 24.26
C ASP A 154 -1.84 15.37 24.64
N LEU A 155 -1.47 14.35 23.85
CA LEU A 155 -0.37 13.41 24.12
C LEU A 155 0.94 13.76 23.39
N MET A 156 0.92 14.66 22.41
CA MET A 156 2.07 14.95 21.55
C MET A 156 3.30 15.48 22.32
N SER A 157 3.10 16.21 23.42
CA SER A 157 4.20 16.72 24.26
C SER A 157 5.04 15.63 24.93
N HIS A 158 4.54 14.40 25.01
CA HIS A 158 5.20 13.24 25.58
C HIS A 158 5.75 12.29 24.51
N ALA A 159 5.67 12.66 23.22
CA ALA A 159 6.03 11.79 22.13
C ALA A 159 7.44 12.08 21.58
N LYS A 160 8.29 11.06 21.53
CA LYS A 160 9.55 11.04 20.75
C LYS A 160 9.19 10.90 19.27
N PRO A 161 9.57 11.87 18.40
CA PRO A 161 9.36 11.73 16.96
C PRO A 161 10.43 10.83 16.34
N TYR A 162 10.00 9.97 15.41
CA TYR A 162 10.87 9.19 14.53
C TYR A 162 10.70 9.67 13.09
N ALA A 163 11.78 9.62 12.30
CA ALA A 163 11.75 10.11 10.93
C ALA A 163 10.88 9.22 10.02
N LEU A 164 10.04 9.87 9.18
CA LEU A 164 9.20 9.16 8.20
C LEU A 164 9.98 8.77 6.95
N SER A 165 10.82 9.68 6.44
CA SER A 165 11.49 9.52 5.16
C SER A 165 12.99 9.53 5.36
N VAL A 166 13.60 8.37 5.22
CA VAL A 166 15.04 8.13 5.39
C VAL A 166 15.56 7.27 4.24
N ASP A 167 16.87 7.28 4.05
CA ASP A 167 17.51 6.28 3.21
C ASP A 167 17.52 4.93 3.95
N THR A 168 16.59 4.05 3.58
CA THR A 168 16.38 2.74 4.20
C THR A 168 17.62 1.84 4.16
N ARG A 169 18.59 2.14 3.25
CA ARG A 169 19.88 1.43 3.20
C ARG A 169 20.77 1.74 4.40
N ALA A 170 20.58 2.89 5.04
CA ALA A 170 21.39 3.38 6.17
C ALA A 170 20.64 3.38 7.50
N GLU A 171 19.33 3.65 7.50
CA GLU A 171 18.54 3.91 8.71
C GLU A 171 17.20 3.14 8.70
N SER A 172 16.73 2.76 9.88
CA SER A 172 15.41 2.13 10.08
C SER A 172 14.73 2.69 11.33
N PRO A 173 14.20 3.92 11.29
CA PRO A 173 13.57 4.56 12.46
C PRO A 173 12.38 3.78 13.02
N THR A 174 11.68 3.06 12.18
CA THR A 174 10.55 2.21 12.61
C THR A 174 11.01 1.00 13.40
N HIS A 175 12.14 0.38 13.03
CA HIS A 175 12.76 -0.69 13.81
C HIS A 175 13.35 -0.14 15.13
N GLU A 176 14.01 1.04 15.09
CA GLU A 176 14.47 1.73 16.29
C GLU A 176 13.32 1.96 17.29
N MET A 177 12.17 2.46 16.82
CA MET A 177 10.98 2.64 17.68
C MET A 177 10.55 1.33 18.36
N VAL A 178 10.55 0.21 17.63
CA VAL A 178 10.20 -1.09 18.19
C VAL A 178 11.20 -1.50 19.25
N GLN A 179 12.50 -1.32 19.03
CA GLN A 179 13.53 -1.60 20.03
C GLN A 179 13.41 -0.69 21.24
N ASP A 180 13.16 0.61 21.06
CA ASP A 180 12.96 1.56 22.15
C ASP A 180 11.80 1.16 23.09
N VAL A 181 10.73 0.55 22.55
CA VAL A 181 9.66 -0.02 23.39
C VAL A 181 10.16 -1.26 24.13
N VAL A 182 10.87 -2.16 23.48
CA VAL A 182 11.41 -3.39 24.09
C VAL A 182 12.38 -3.06 25.22
N ASP A 183 13.28 -2.10 24.99
CA ASP A 183 14.30 -1.67 25.95
C ASP A 183 13.75 -0.74 27.03
N GLY A 184 12.50 -0.28 26.89
CA GLY A 184 11.86 0.64 27.82
C GLY A 184 12.37 2.08 27.72
N THR A 185 12.96 2.49 26.61
CA THR A 185 13.31 3.89 26.29
C THR A 185 12.03 4.71 26.09
N ILE A 186 11.03 4.13 25.42
CA ILE A 186 9.65 4.59 25.38
C ILE A 186 8.72 3.50 25.91
N ASP A 187 7.54 3.89 26.36
CA ASP A 187 6.58 2.96 26.98
C ASP A 187 5.56 2.43 25.96
N VAL A 188 5.16 3.29 25.01
CA VAL A 188 4.16 2.98 23.97
C VAL A 188 4.60 3.57 22.64
N GLY A 189 4.51 2.79 21.56
CA GLY A 189 4.77 3.22 20.19
C GLY A 189 3.50 3.27 19.35
N PHE A 190 3.46 4.17 18.36
CA PHE A 190 2.40 4.31 17.38
C PHE A 190 3.01 4.15 15.98
N LEU A 191 2.66 3.06 15.30
CA LEU A 191 3.33 2.65 14.06
C LEU A 191 2.37 2.03 13.07
N TRP A 192 2.76 1.97 11.82
CA TRP A 192 2.06 1.21 10.79
C TRP A 192 2.00 -0.27 11.18
N GLY A 193 0.78 -0.83 11.23
CA GLY A 193 0.50 -2.16 11.76
C GLY A 193 1.34 -3.28 11.16
N PRO A 194 1.48 -3.38 9.83
CA PRO A 194 2.36 -4.37 9.19
C PRO A 194 3.81 -4.36 9.70
N ILE A 195 4.37 -3.19 10.00
CA ILE A 195 5.76 -3.06 10.49
C ILE A 195 5.86 -3.58 11.92
N ALA A 196 5.02 -3.07 12.82
CA ALA A 196 5.03 -3.47 14.23
C ALA A 196 4.78 -4.98 14.39
N ALA A 197 3.81 -5.51 13.66
CA ALA A 197 3.45 -6.93 13.72
C ALA A 197 4.56 -7.84 13.16
N TYR A 198 5.22 -7.42 12.10
CA TYR A 198 6.35 -8.14 11.54
C TYR A 198 7.50 -8.29 12.54
N TYR A 199 7.97 -7.17 13.13
CA TYR A 199 9.07 -7.23 14.09
C TYR A 199 8.70 -8.02 15.34
N ARG A 200 7.46 -7.86 15.84
CA ARG A 200 6.96 -8.70 16.94
C ARG A 200 7.08 -10.19 16.63
N LYS A 201 6.63 -10.61 15.42
CA LYS A 201 6.64 -12.02 15.00
C LYS A 201 8.05 -12.52 14.72
N ARG A 202 8.83 -11.78 13.91
CA ARG A 202 10.18 -12.18 13.49
C ARG A 202 11.12 -12.39 14.68
N ASP A 203 11.09 -11.46 15.63
CA ASP A 203 12.04 -11.43 16.76
C ASP A 203 11.42 -11.99 18.04
N ASN A 204 10.20 -12.56 17.93
CA ASN A 204 9.45 -13.11 19.08
C ASN A 204 9.35 -12.13 20.26
N LEU A 205 9.06 -10.86 19.98
CA LEU A 205 9.06 -9.80 20.97
C LEU A 205 7.79 -9.85 21.84
N PRO A 206 7.89 -9.59 23.16
CA PRO A 206 6.76 -9.55 24.07
C PRO A 206 5.97 -8.25 23.92
N LEU A 207 5.30 -8.08 22.78
CA LEU A 207 4.54 -6.87 22.45
C LEU A 207 3.06 -7.17 22.27
N THR A 208 2.22 -6.35 22.87
CA THR A 208 0.78 -6.24 22.61
C THR A 208 0.57 -5.18 21.54
N LEU A 209 -0.23 -5.49 20.52
CA LEU A 209 -0.62 -4.57 19.45
C LEU A 209 -2.11 -4.30 19.53
N VAL A 210 -2.48 -3.02 19.60
CA VAL A 210 -3.87 -2.54 19.63
C VAL A 210 -4.14 -1.80 18.31
N PRO A 211 -4.99 -2.32 17.41
CA PRO A 211 -5.37 -1.65 16.18
C PRO A 211 -6.02 -0.30 16.46
N LEU A 212 -5.57 0.73 15.75
CA LEU A 212 -6.18 2.05 15.79
C LEU A 212 -7.38 2.10 14.85
N LYS A 213 -8.45 2.76 15.31
CA LYS A 213 -9.67 2.96 14.53
C LYS A 213 -9.78 4.41 14.07
N ASP A 214 -10.51 4.61 12.99
CA ASP A 214 -10.88 5.94 12.54
C ASP A 214 -11.73 6.66 13.58
N GLU A 215 -11.37 7.89 13.91
CA GLU A 215 -12.16 8.78 14.77
C GLU A 215 -12.84 9.87 13.93
N PRO A 216 -14.11 10.24 14.22
CA PRO A 216 -14.77 11.31 13.49
C PRO A 216 -13.99 12.64 13.55
N GLY A 217 -13.64 13.17 12.37
CA GLY A 217 -12.89 14.43 12.25
C GLY A 217 -11.39 14.35 12.56
N ALA A 218 -10.85 13.15 12.72
CA ALA A 218 -9.40 12.89 12.79
C ALA A 218 -8.85 12.38 11.44
N ALA A 219 -7.54 12.29 11.32
CA ALA A 219 -6.90 11.61 10.20
C ALA A 219 -7.25 10.11 10.20
N ARG A 220 -7.32 9.52 9.01
CA ARG A 220 -7.62 8.09 8.86
C ARG A 220 -6.51 7.22 9.44
N MET A 221 -6.89 6.15 10.12
CA MET A 221 -5.99 5.11 10.61
C MET A 221 -6.02 3.86 9.76
N GLU A 222 -7.14 3.59 9.10
CA GLU A 222 -7.44 2.38 8.36
C GLU A 222 -7.31 2.62 6.85
N TYR A 223 -6.62 1.72 6.13
CA TYR A 223 -6.30 1.90 4.72
C TYR A 223 -6.49 0.64 3.90
N HIS A 224 -7.16 0.78 2.77
CA HIS A 224 -7.15 -0.18 1.70
C HIS A 224 -5.86 -0.03 0.88
N ILE A 225 -5.09 -1.09 0.78
CA ILE A 225 -3.82 -1.10 0.07
C ILE A 225 -3.99 -1.77 -1.29
N ALA A 226 -3.51 -1.07 -2.30
CA ALA A 226 -3.56 -1.45 -3.71
C ALA A 226 -2.16 -1.43 -4.33
N MET A 227 -2.05 -1.89 -5.56
CA MET A 227 -0.85 -1.74 -6.36
C MET A 227 -0.97 -0.54 -7.29
N GLY A 228 0.15 0.10 -7.63
CA GLY A 228 0.20 1.27 -8.49
C GLY A 228 0.78 0.95 -9.87
N VAL A 229 0.11 1.45 -10.92
CA VAL A 229 0.56 1.39 -12.32
C VAL A 229 0.53 2.79 -12.93
N ARG A 230 1.14 2.98 -14.12
CA ARG A 230 1.05 4.25 -14.85
C ARG A 230 -0.37 4.53 -15.32
N GLY A 231 -0.76 5.81 -15.36
CA GLY A 231 -2.13 6.24 -15.64
C GLY A 231 -2.70 5.85 -17.02
N ASN A 232 -1.82 5.61 -18.00
CA ASN A 232 -2.18 5.23 -19.37
C ASN A 232 -2.18 3.71 -19.61
N GLU A 233 -1.94 2.89 -18.59
CA GLU A 233 -1.78 1.42 -18.71
C GLU A 233 -3.02 0.67 -18.20
N THR A 234 -4.19 1.00 -18.73
CA THR A 234 -5.48 0.43 -18.30
C THR A 234 -5.55 -1.09 -18.50
N GLU A 235 -5.00 -1.61 -19.61
CA GLU A 235 -5.00 -3.05 -19.86
C GLU A 235 -4.05 -3.79 -18.91
N TRP A 236 -2.89 -3.22 -18.64
CA TRP A 236 -1.96 -3.76 -17.65
C TRP A 236 -2.60 -3.83 -16.26
N ARG A 237 -3.23 -2.74 -15.82
CA ARG A 237 -3.99 -2.71 -14.57
C ARG A 237 -5.07 -3.80 -14.51
N ARG A 238 -5.81 -4.01 -15.63
CA ARG A 238 -6.84 -5.06 -15.70
C ARG A 238 -6.24 -6.46 -15.53
N ARG A 239 -5.09 -6.75 -16.15
CA ARG A 239 -4.36 -8.01 -16.00
C ARG A 239 -3.90 -8.22 -14.55
N ILE A 240 -3.33 -7.20 -13.91
CA ILE A 240 -2.93 -7.26 -12.49
C ILE A 240 -4.15 -7.51 -11.60
N ASN A 241 -5.27 -6.80 -11.80
CA ASN A 241 -6.50 -7.02 -11.04
C ASN A 241 -7.01 -8.46 -11.16
N ALA A 242 -6.99 -9.03 -12.35
CA ALA A 242 -7.40 -10.42 -12.57
C ALA A 242 -6.48 -11.40 -11.81
N ALA A 243 -5.16 -11.15 -11.82
CA ALA A 243 -4.20 -11.96 -11.09
C ALA A 243 -4.39 -11.83 -9.56
N ILE A 244 -4.63 -10.63 -9.04
CA ILE A 244 -4.94 -10.39 -7.63
C ILE A 244 -6.17 -11.20 -7.21
N VAL A 245 -7.28 -11.08 -7.93
CA VAL A 245 -8.54 -11.80 -7.63
C VAL A 245 -8.31 -13.30 -7.61
N LYS A 246 -7.60 -13.84 -8.60
CA LYS A 246 -7.35 -15.27 -8.70
C LYS A 246 -6.44 -15.80 -7.58
N ARG A 247 -5.49 -14.98 -7.11
CA ARG A 247 -4.49 -15.38 -6.10
C ARG A 247 -4.75 -14.78 -4.72
N GLN A 248 -5.94 -14.23 -4.49
CA GLN A 248 -6.29 -13.60 -3.22
C GLN A 248 -6.09 -14.50 -1.99
N PRO A 249 -6.43 -15.79 -2.03
CA PRO A 249 -6.20 -16.69 -0.88
C PRO A 249 -4.72 -16.79 -0.51
N GLU A 250 -3.84 -16.96 -1.50
CA GLU A 250 -2.39 -17.06 -1.28
C GLU A 250 -1.78 -15.72 -0.85
N ILE A 251 -2.26 -14.60 -1.41
CA ILE A 251 -1.87 -13.25 -0.96
C ILE A 251 -2.22 -13.08 0.52
N THR A 252 -3.44 -13.45 0.92
CA THR A 252 -3.88 -13.38 2.32
C THR A 252 -3.03 -14.27 3.23
N ALA A 253 -2.67 -15.47 2.77
CA ALA A 253 -1.80 -16.38 3.52
C ALA A 253 -0.38 -15.78 3.72
N ILE A 254 0.21 -15.18 2.67
CA ILE A 254 1.49 -14.48 2.77
C ILE A 254 1.41 -13.35 3.81
N LEU A 255 0.39 -12.48 3.72
CA LEU A 255 0.22 -11.36 4.65
C LEU A 255 0.09 -11.82 6.12
N ARG A 256 -0.69 -12.89 6.36
CA ARG A 256 -0.81 -13.52 7.68
C ARG A 256 0.50 -14.12 8.18
N ASP A 257 1.28 -14.71 7.28
CA ASP A 257 2.59 -15.25 7.64
C ASP A 257 3.56 -14.16 8.11
N TYR A 258 3.43 -12.96 7.61
CA TYR A 258 4.17 -11.79 8.10
C TYR A 258 3.52 -11.10 9.32
N GLY A 259 2.38 -11.60 9.78
CA GLY A 259 1.66 -11.05 10.93
C GLY A 259 0.87 -9.79 10.65
N VAL A 260 0.68 -9.42 9.38
CA VAL A 260 -0.06 -8.19 9.00
C VAL A 260 -1.44 -8.18 9.65
N PRO A 261 -1.82 -7.12 10.40
CA PRO A 261 -3.15 -7.00 10.98
C PRO A 261 -4.16 -6.69 9.88
N LEU A 262 -4.77 -7.75 9.34
CA LEU A 262 -5.78 -7.63 8.30
C LEU A 262 -7.12 -7.25 8.91
N LEU A 263 -7.79 -6.29 8.28
CA LEU A 263 -9.14 -5.88 8.62
C LEU A 263 -10.15 -6.48 7.63
N ASN A 264 -11.38 -6.72 8.11
CA ASN A 264 -12.54 -7.00 7.27
C ASN A 264 -13.17 -5.68 6.77
N GLU A 265 -14.22 -5.76 5.97
CA GLU A 265 -14.92 -4.57 5.44
C GLU A 265 -15.57 -3.70 6.53
N GLN A 266 -15.74 -4.22 7.74
CA GLN A 266 -16.26 -3.52 8.90
C GLN A 266 -15.15 -2.84 9.74
N GLY A 267 -13.87 -2.93 9.33
CA GLY A 267 -12.73 -2.38 10.09
C GLY A 267 -12.37 -3.23 11.33
N GLU A 268 -12.84 -4.47 11.41
CA GLU A 268 -12.49 -5.38 12.49
C GLU A 268 -11.33 -6.28 12.08
N LEU A 269 -10.52 -6.73 13.05
CA LEU A 269 -9.48 -7.70 12.76
C LEU A 269 -10.10 -8.97 12.14
N ALA A 270 -9.69 -9.28 10.92
CA ALA A 270 -10.04 -10.53 10.29
C ALA A 270 -9.44 -11.68 11.11
N GLY A 271 -10.27 -12.61 11.53
CA GLY A 271 -9.84 -13.79 12.28
C GLY A 271 -8.70 -14.56 11.59
N PRO A 272 -8.06 -15.48 12.33
CA PRO A 272 -6.92 -16.27 11.85
C PRO A 272 -7.24 -17.11 10.61
#